data_4b1eedea68e72ba7e7bbd7f0b2c821a9
#
_entry.id   4b1eedea68e72ba7e7bbd7f0b2c821a9
#
_cell.length_a   1.000
_cell.length_b   1.000
_cell.length_c   1.000
_cell.angle_alpha   90.00
_cell.angle_beta   90.00
_cell.angle_gamma   90.00
#
_symmetry.space_group_name_H-M   'P 1'
#
loop_
_entity.id
_entity.type
_entity.pdbx_description
1 polymer ?
#
loop_
_entity_poly.entity_id
_entity_poly.type
_entity_poly.pdbx_seq_one_letter_code
_entity_poly.pdbx_strand_id
1 'polypeptide(L)'
;MQLLSQMESISRQTIYDLQSSLSAELGEDYFGSATTFVAAEIDQITRKAKILSVGDSRAYLIDAQGKWQQITQDHSILSELLTDFPDKKEEDFATIYGGVSSCLVADYSEFQDKIFYQEIEIKQGESLLLCSDGLTDGLSSEVRENIWKQYDNDKSRLTVCRKLITKQGFYDDLSVIICAF
;
A
#
# COMPACT_ATOMS: atom_id res chain seq x y z
N MET A 1 15.60 -8.51 3.41
CA MET A 1 14.78 -9.62 2.84
C MET A 1 14.86 -10.94 3.63
N GLN A 2 15.89 -11.23 4.41
CA GLN A 2 15.97 -12.44 5.24
C GLN A 2 14.98 -12.46 6.42
N LEU A 3 14.65 -11.33 7.02
CA LEU A 3 13.73 -11.25 8.17
C LEU A 3 12.32 -11.79 7.88
N LEU A 4 11.71 -11.37 6.76
CA LEU A 4 10.35 -11.79 6.40
C LEU A 4 10.25 -13.31 6.12
N SER A 5 11.32 -13.94 5.63
CA SER A 5 11.34 -15.38 5.34
C SER A 5 11.46 -16.27 6.59
N GLN A 6 11.77 -15.70 7.74
CA GLN A 6 11.90 -16.40 9.03
C GLN A 6 10.69 -16.21 9.94
N MET A 7 9.71 -15.40 9.53
CA MET A 7 8.54 -15.11 10.35
C MET A 7 7.48 -16.19 10.14
N GLU A 8 6.95 -16.72 11.24
CA GLU A 8 5.86 -17.69 11.19
C GLU A 8 4.54 -17.04 10.77
N SER A 9 4.34 -15.76 11.06
CA SER A 9 3.13 -15.00 10.73
C SER A 9 3.35 -13.50 10.87
N ILE A 10 2.71 -12.67 10.02
CA ILE A 10 2.75 -11.22 10.14
C ILE A 10 1.79 -10.71 11.21
N SER A 11 2.23 -9.68 11.93
CA SER A 11 1.47 -8.99 12.98
C SER A 11 1.98 -7.56 13.13
N ARG A 12 1.37 -6.77 14.02
CA ARG A 12 1.92 -5.43 14.35
C ARG A 12 3.37 -5.51 14.85
N GLN A 13 3.74 -6.57 15.56
CA GLN A 13 5.11 -6.80 16.03
C GLN A 13 6.11 -6.87 14.88
N THR A 14 5.68 -7.37 13.71
CA THR A 14 6.50 -7.40 12.49
C THR A 14 7.06 -6.03 12.12
N ILE A 15 6.27 -4.97 12.28
CA ILE A 15 6.72 -3.60 11.97
C ILE A 15 7.79 -3.14 12.95
N TYR A 16 7.62 -3.42 14.24
CA TYR A 16 8.62 -3.05 15.26
C TYR A 16 9.94 -3.81 15.05
N ASP A 17 9.87 -5.08 14.67
CA ASP A 17 11.04 -5.90 14.39
C ASP A 17 11.77 -5.41 13.13
N LEU A 18 11.01 -5.07 12.07
CA LEU A 18 11.55 -4.46 10.84
C LEU A 18 12.17 -3.10 11.13
N GLN A 19 11.49 -2.23 11.88
CA GLN A 19 11.99 -0.92 12.25
C GLN A 19 13.30 -1.02 13.06
N SER A 20 13.33 -1.93 14.04
CA SER A 20 14.51 -2.14 14.87
C SER A 20 15.69 -2.63 14.04
N SER A 21 15.44 -3.58 13.14
CA SER A 21 16.47 -4.13 12.25
C SER A 21 16.98 -3.09 11.25
N LEU A 22 16.06 -2.30 10.68
CA LEU A 22 16.41 -1.22 9.75
C LEU A 22 17.32 -0.19 10.40
N SER A 23 16.95 0.28 11.61
CA SER A 23 17.76 1.24 12.35
C SER A 23 19.11 0.67 12.77
N ALA A 24 19.19 -0.62 13.11
CA ALA A 24 20.43 -1.27 13.45
C ALA A 24 21.38 -1.47 12.26
N GLU A 25 20.82 -1.73 11.06
CA GLU A 25 21.61 -1.96 9.84
C GLU A 25 22.06 -0.66 9.19
N LEU A 26 21.19 0.35 9.14
CA LEU A 26 21.46 1.62 8.46
C LEU A 26 22.24 2.58 9.34
N GLY A 27 21.88 2.68 10.63
CA GLY A 27 22.56 3.55 11.59
C GLY A 27 22.58 5.03 11.17
N GLU A 28 23.58 5.76 11.68
CA GLU A 28 23.74 7.20 11.43
C GLU A 28 24.10 7.55 9.98
N ASP A 29 24.69 6.62 9.24
CA ASP A 29 25.11 6.85 7.85
C ASP A 29 23.95 7.12 6.89
N TYR A 30 22.74 6.69 7.26
CA TYR A 30 21.52 6.81 6.47
C TYR A 30 20.44 7.64 7.14
N PHE A 31 20.84 8.54 8.02
CA PHE A 31 19.94 9.47 8.70
C PHE A 31 19.01 10.18 7.70
N GLY A 32 17.70 10.23 8.01
CA GLY A 32 16.68 10.80 7.12
C GLY A 32 16.16 9.86 6.02
N SER A 33 16.70 8.63 5.91
CA SER A 33 16.13 7.63 4.98
C SER A 33 14.85 7.04 5.55
N ALA A 34 13.84 6.92 4.68
CA ALA A 34 12.52 6.41 5.01
C ALA A 34 11.96 5.53 3.90
N THR A 35 11.04 4.62 4.25
CA THR A 35 10.31 3.79 3.30
C THR A 35 8.92 3.43 3.82
N THR A 36 7.95 3.31 2.93
CA THR A 36 6.65 2.72 3.22
C THR A 36 6.72 1.21 3.17
N PHE A 37 5.75 0.55 3.76
CA PHE A 37 5.68 -0.90 3.78
C PHE A 37 4.23 -1.37 3.68
N VAL A 38 3.96 -2.33 2.81
CA VAL A 38 2.70 -3.07 2.73
C VAL A 38 2.97 -4.55 2.53
N ALA A 39 2.29 -5.41 3.28
CA ALA A 39 2.43 -6.85 3.20
C ALA A 39 1.09 -7.56 3.38
N ALA A 40 1.01 -8.76 2.81
CA ALA A 40 -0.09 -9.69 3.02
C ALA A 40 0.45 -11.10 3.30
N GLU A 41 -0.08 -11.74 4.34
CA GLU A 41 0.05 -13.18 4.59
C GLU A 41 -1.28 -13.83 4.23
N ILE A 42 -1.23 -14.83 3.35
CA ILE A 42 -2.44 -15.45 2.80
C ILE A 42 -2.44 -16.93 3.09
N ASP A 43 -3.45 -17.40 3.81
CA ASP A 43 -3.79 -18.81 3.92
C ASP A 43 -4.64 -19.22 2.71
N GLN A 44 -4.04 -19.95 1.79
CA GLN A 44 -4.69 -20.39 0.55
C GLN A 44 -5.83 -21.41 0.79
N ILE A 45 -5.80 -22.14 1.92
CA ILE A 45 -6.82 -23.13 2.25
C ILE A 45 -8.07 -22.45 2.79
N THR A 46 -7.89 -21.57 3.77
CA THR A 46 -9.00 -20.84 4.40
C THR A 46 -9.38 -19.57 3.67
N ARG A 47 -8.55 -19.10 2.71
CA ARG A 47 -8.68 -17.83 1.99
C ARG A 47 -8.75 -16.62 2.91
N LYS A 48 -8.12 -16.70 4.06
CA LYS A 48 -7.96 -15.56 4.94
C LYS A 48 -6.62 -14.89 4.65
N ALA A 49 -6.63 -13.57 4.68
CA ALA A 49 -5.43 -12.78 4.54
C ALA A 49 -5.29 -11.81 5.71
N LYS A 50 -4.08 -11.70 6.24
CA LYS A 50 -3.66 -10.64 7.15
C LYS A 50 -2.98 -9.56 6.33
N ILE A 51 -3.43 -8.33 6.47
CA ILE A 51 -2.89 -7.16 5.78
C ILE A 51 -2.22 -6.27 6.82
N LEU A 52 -1.00 -5.86 6.52
CA LEU A 52 -0.18 -5.03 7.38
C LEU A 52 0.44 -3.91 6.56
N SER A 53 0.32 -2.64 7.01
CA SER A 53 0.99 -1.53 6.34
C SER A 53 1.45 -0.42 7.29
N VAL A 54 2.49 0.29 6.85
CA VAL A 54 2.97 1.57 7.37
C VAL A 54 3.26 2.47 6.17
N GLY A 55 2.71 3.68 6.15
CA GLY A 55 2.82 4.60 5.03
C GLY A 55 1.56 4.66 4.19
N ASP A 56 1.72 5.01 2.93
CA ASP A 56 0.68 5.23 1.93
C ASP A 56 0.67 4.21 0.78
N SER A 57 1.54 3.20 0.86
CA SER A 57 1.41 2.00 0.02
C SER A 57 0.16 1.22 0.39
N ARG A 58 -0.59 0.78 -0.60
CA ARG A 58 -1.98 0.34 -0.43
C ARG A 58 -2.19 -1.14 -0.73
N ALA A 59 -3.19 -1.72 -0.06
CA ALA A 59 -3.78 -3.01 -0.42
C ALA A 59 -5.22 -2.81 -0.89
N TYR A 60 -5.58 -3.47 -1.99
CA TYR A 60 -6.93 -3.47 -2.56
C TYR A 60 -7.46 -4.89 -2.68
N LEU A 61 -8.73 -5.06 -2.33
CA LEU A 61 -9.52 -6.21 -2.74
C LEU A 61 -10.28 -5.84 -4.01
N ILE A 62 -10.14 -6.65 -5.07
CA ILE A 62 -10.76 -6.43 -6.37
C ILE A 62 -11.75 -7.56 -6.58
N ASP A 63 -13.03 -7.22 -6.74
CA ASP A 63 -14.08 -8.21 -6.96
C ASP A 63 -14.09 -8.76 -8.40
N ALA A 64 -14.91 -9.79 -8.63
CA ALA A 64 -15.07 -10.42 -9.94
C ALA A 64 -15.64 -9.47 -11.01
N GLN A 65 -16.22 -8.34 -10.63
CA GLN A 65 -16.72 -7.29 -11.52
C GLN A 65 -15.68 -6.21 -11.81
N GLY A 66 -14.47 -6.34 -11.24
CA GLY A 66 -13.38 -5.39 -11.40
C GLY A 66 -13.51 -4.12 -10.58
N LYS A 67 -14.34 -4.14 -9.52
CA LYS A 67 -14.47 -3.04 -8.57
C LYS A 67 -13.38 -3.14 -7.51
N TRP A 68 -12.74 -2.01 -7.20
CA TRP A 68 -11.65 -1.90 -6.25
C TRP A 68 -12.15 -1.38 -4.91
N GLN A 69 -11.81 -2.10 -3.85
CA GLN A 69 -12.01 -1.68 -2.46
C GLN A 69 -10.65 -1.55 -1.79
N GLN A 70 -10.28 -0.34 -1.38
CA GLN A 70 -9.08 -0.14 -0.56
C GLN A 70 -9.29 -0.77 0.80
N ILE A 71 -8.32 -1.58 1.23
CA ILE A 71 -8.31 -2.25 2.54
C ILE A 71 -7.48 -1.45 3.54
N THR A 72 -6.31 -0.99 3.13
CA THR A 72 -5.42 -0.18 3.98
C THR A 72 -5.95 1.23 4.17
N GLN A 73 -5.50 1.85 5.26
CA GLN A 73 -5.65 3.28 5.50
C GLN A 73 -4.29 3.94 5.32
N ASP A 74 -4.24 5.01 4.54
CA ASP A 74 -3.01 5.75 4.31
C ASP A 74 -2.59 6.51 5.57
N HIS A 75 -1.32 6.42 5.90
CA HIS A 75 -0.70 7.24 6.93
C HIS A 75 -0.11 8.50 6.25
N SER A 76 -0.97 9.43 5.90
CA SER A 76 -0.60 10.72 5.31
C SER A 76 -1.20 11.87 6.12
N ILE A 77 -0.55 13.04 6.08
CA ILE A 77 -1.03 14.24 6.75
C ILE A 77 -2.44 14.60 6.25
N LEU A 78 -2.68 14.44 4.94
CA LEU A 78 -3.99 14.68 4.35
C LEU A 78 -5.06 13.74 4.91
N SER A 79 -4.77 12.45 5.04
CA SER A 79 -5.70 11.46 5.62
C SER A 79 -6.07 11.80 7.06
N GLU A 80 -5.11 12.30 7.84
CA GLU A 80 -5.34 12.75 9.21
C GLU A 80 -6.23 13.99 9.25
N LEU A 81 -5.93 14.99 8.40
CA LEU A 81 -6.74 16.20 8.29
C LEU A 81 -8.18 15.90 7.85
N LEU A 82 -8.40 14.98 6.93
CA LEU A 82 -9.73 14.56 6.52
C LEU A 82 -10.49 13.84 7.65
N THR A 83 -9.77 13.14 8.53
CA THR A 83 -10.35 12.52 9.72
C THR A 83 -10.75 13.57 10.76
N ASP A 84 -9.90 14.55 10.98
CA ASP A 84 -10.13 15.64 11.95
C ASP A 84 -11.20 16.64 11.47
N PHE A 85 -11.34 16.79 10.15
CA PHE A 85 -12.27 17.72 9.51
C PHE A 85 -13.20 16.98 8.53
N PRO A 86 -14.18 16.17 9.00
CA PRO A 86 -15.00 15.30 8.16
C PRO A 86 -15.90 16.03 7.15
N ASP A 87 -16.15 17.31 7.36
CA ASP A 87 -16.94 18.17 6.43
C ASP A 87 -16.08 18.74 5.29
N LYS A 88 -14.76 18.52 5.33
CA LYS A 88 -13.82 18.97 4.30
C LYS A 88 -13.54 17.87 3.28
N LYS A 89 -13.10 18.29 2.09
CA LYS A 89 -12.65 17.39 1.03
C LYS A 89 -11.16 17.61 0.78
N GLU A 90 -10.56 16.67 0.08
CA GLU A 90 -9.15 16.74 -0.33
C GLU A 90 -8.81 18.06 -1.04
N GLU A 91 -9.68 18.52 -1.93
CA GLU A 91 -9.55 19.79 -2.66
C GLU A 91 -9.51 21.06 -1.79
N ASP A 92 -9.95 20.95 -0.52
CA ASP A 92 -9.91 22.05 0.45
C ASP A 92 -8.53 22.21 1.11
N PHE A 93 -7.60 21.27 0.88
CA PHE A 93 -6.28 21.26 1.48
C PHE A 93 -5.20 21.51 0.42
N ALA A 94 -4.09 22.09 0.83
CA ALA A 94 -2.95 22.29 -0.05
C ALA A 94 -2.27 20.95 -0.36
N THR A 95 -1.73 20.77 -1.55
CA THR A 95 -1.05 19.55 -2.00
C THR A 95 0.15 19.14 -1.13
N ILE A 96 0.74 20.08 -0.39
CA ILE A 96 1.83 19.80 0.58
C ILE A 96 1.42 18.81 1.69
N TYR A 97 0.12 18.67 1.95
CA TYR A 97 -0.39 17.75 2.96
C TYR A 97 -0.48 16.29 2.47
N GLY A 98 -0.14 16.00 1.20
CA GLY A 98 0.00 14.65 0.67
C GLY A 98 1.19 13.87 1.23
N GLY A 99 2.07 14.52 2.03
CA GLY A 99 3.23 13.85 2.61
C GLY A 99 2.87 12.72 3.58
N VAL A 100 3.72 11.69 3.64
CA VAL A 100 3.58 10.53 4.54
C VAL A 100 3.77 10.98 5.99
N SER A 101 2.87 10.57 6.88
CA SER A 101 2.91 10.90 8.32
C SER A 101 3.45 9.76 9.19
N SER A 102 3.61 8.56 8.64
CA SER A 102 4.26 7.42 9.29
C SER A 102 4.89 6.50 8.25
N CYS A 103 6.12 6.08 8.48
CA CYS A 103 6.90 5.19 7.62
C CYS A 103 7.98 4.48 8.45
N LEU A 104 8.62 3.47 7.89
CA LEU A 104 9.85 2.92 8.45
C LEU A 104 10.99 3.90 8.19
N VAL A 105 11.80 4.18 9.21
CA VAL A 105 12.85 5.21 9.18
C VAL A 105 14.19 4.66 9.67
N ALA A 106 15.30 5.21 9.17
CA ALA A 106 16.63 4.81 9.64
C ALA A 106 16.86 5.24 11.10
N ASP A 107 16.37 6.41 11.50
CA ASP A 107 16.44 6.87 12.90
C ASP A 107 15.18 6.41 13.66
N TYR A 108 15.36 5.46 14.57
CA TYR A 108 14.26 4.93 15.37
C TYR A 108 13.51 6.01 16.18
N SER A 109 14.17 7.09 16.57
CA SER A 109 13.55 8.18 17.33
C SER A 109 12.47 8.94 16.53
N GLU A 110 12.52 8.87 15.21
CA GLU A 110 11.54 9.50 14.31
C GLU A 110 10.36 8.57 13.94
N PHE A 111 10.42 7.29 14.35
CA PHE A 111 9.37 6.33 14.04
C PHE A 111 8.04 6.70 14.71
N GLN A 112 7.00 6.87 13.89
CA GLN A 112 5.65 7.11 14.35
C GLN A 112 4.89 5.78 14.41
N ASP A 113 4.35 5.44 15.59
CA ASP A 113 3.63 4.19 15.85
C ASP A 113 2.21 4.21 15.24
N LYS A 114 2.11 4.37 13.94
CA LYS A 114 0.87 4.25 13.18
C LYS A 114 0.99 3.03 12.29
N ILE A 115 0.33 1.95 12.68
CA ILE A 115 0.38 0.66 11.99
C ILE A 115 -1.04 0.24 11.64
N PHE A 116 -1.31 0.06 10.35
CA PHE A 116 -2.54 -0.58 9.90
C PHE A 116 -2.39 -2.10 9.98
N TYR A 117 -3.39 -2.78 10.55
CA TYR A 117 -3.50 -4.24 10.54
C TYR A 117 -4.97 -4.63 10.43
N GLN A 118 -5.27 -5.52 9.49
CA GLN A 118 -6.61 -6.08 9.30
C GLN A 118 -6.55 -7.51 8.79
N GLU A 119 -7.48 -8.35 9.26
CA GLU A 119 -7.74 -9.66 8.67
C GLU A 119 -8.97 -9.56 7.77
N ILE A 120 -8.87 -10.17 6.59
CA ILE A 120 -9.95 -10.22 5.61
C ILE A 120 -10.15 -11.65 5.10
N GLU A 121 -11.32 -11.92 4.57
CA GLU A 121 -11.62 -13.14 3.80
C GLU A 121 -11.69 -12.78 2.32
N ILE A 122 -11.03 -13.60 1.47
CA ILE A 122 -10.99 -13.38 0.02
C ILE A 122 -11.88 -14.43 -0.63
N LYS A 123 -12.88 -14.00 -1.36
CA LYS A 123 -13.84 -14.90 -2.03
C LYS A 123 -13.28 -15.42 -3.36
N GLN A 124 -13.88 -16.50 -3.84
CA GLN A 124 -13.57 -17.02 -5.17
C GLN A 124 -13.84 -15.96 -6.25
N GLY A 125 -12.88 -15.74 -7.13
CA GLY A 125 -12.95 -14.75 -8.20
C GLY A 125 -12.52 -13.33 -7.78
N GLU A 126 -12.15 -13.12 -6.51
CA GLU A 126 -11.54 -11.88 -6.05
C GLU A 126 -10.02 -11.94 -6.21
N SER A 127 -9.38 -10.77 -6.25
CA SER A 127 -7.93 -10.63 -6.27
C SER A 127 -7.48 -9.65 -5.18
N LEU A 128 -6.38 -9.98 -4.51
CA LEU A 128 -5.68 -9.06 -3.63
C LEU A 128 -4.54 -8.40 -4.40
N LEU A 129 -4.50 -7.07 -4.38
CA LEU A 129 -3.45 -6.27 -5.01
C LEU A 129 -2.78 -5.39 -3.98
N LEU A 130 -1.45 -5.44 -3.94
CA LEU A 130 -0.60 -4.52 -3.17
C LEU A 130 0.12 -3.60 -4.15
N CYS A 131 0.19 -2.30 -3.86
CA CYS A 131 0.90 -1.36 -4.73
C CYS A 131 1.50 -0.18 -3.96
N SER A 132 2.52 0.46 -4.58
CA SER A 132 2.93 1.81 -4.23
C SER A 132 1.89 2.83 -4.73
N ASP A 133 1.98 4.05 -4.24
CA ASP A 133 1.16 5.21 -4.63
C ASP A 133 1.27 5.55 -6.11
N GLY A 134 2.42 5.28 -6.76
CA GLY A 134 2.61 5.51 -8.21
C GLY A 134 1.55 4.87 -9.11
N LEU A 135 0.85 3.80 -8.67
CA LEU A 135 -0.30 3.27 -9.40
C LEU A 135 -1.55 4.12 -9.21
N THR A 136 -1.81 4.56 -8.00
CA THR A 136 -3.07 5.20 -7.60
C THR A 136 -3.09 6.69 -7.88
N ASP A 137 -1.94 7.33 -7.79
CA ASP A 137 -1.76 8.74 -8.15
C ASP A 137 -1.67 8.92 -9.66
N GLY A 138 -1.10 7.94 -10.37
CA GLY A 138 -1.03 7.93 -11.83
C GLY A 138 -2.34 7.57 -12.53
N LEU A 139 -3.31 6.92 -11.86
CA LEU A 139 -4.58 6.50 -12.46
C LEU A 139 -5.76 6.66 -11.51
N SER A 140 -6.80 7.36 -11.95
CA SER A 140 -8.04 7.46 -11.18
C SER A 140 -8.70 6.09 -10.96
N SER A 141 -9.53 5.98 -9.91
CA SER A 141 -10.28 4.75 -9.59
C SER A 141 -11.13 4.27 -10.78
N GLU A 142 -11.79 5.18 -11.48
CA GLU A 142 -12.60 4.86 -12.66
C GLU A 142 -11.76 4.23 -13.77
N VAL A 143 -10.58 4.76 -14.06
CA VAL A 143 -9.67 4.23 -15.09
C VAL A 143 -9.18 2.83 -14.70
N ARG A 144 -8.79 2.63 -13.43
CA ARG A 144 -8.35 1.32 -12.94
C ARG A 144 -9.46 0.27 -13.06
N GLU A 145 -10.68 0.58 -12.61
CA GLU A 145 -11.82 -0.34 -12.72
C GLU A 145 -12.18 -0.66 -14.16
N ASN A 146 -12.12 0.33 -15.07
CA ASN A 146 -12.37 0.10 -16.50
C ASN A 146 -11.33 -0.85 -17.12
N ILE A 147 -10.04 -0.72 -16.74
CA ILE A 147 -9.00 -1.64 -17.18
C ILE A 147 -9.30 -3.06 -16.69
N TRP A 148 -9.71 -3.23 -15.44
CA TRP A 148 -10.03 -4.56 -14.88
C TRP A 148 -11.23 -5.22 -15.57
N LYS A 149 -12.22 -4.45 -15.99
CA LYS A 149 -13.39 -4.92 -16.75
C LYS A 149 -13.06 -5.26 -18.20
N GLN A 150 -12.08 -4.55 -18.79
CA GLN A 150 -11.78 -4.66 -20.23
C GLN A 150 -10.77 -5.78 -20.55
N TYR A 151 -9.88 -6.11 -19.60
CA TYR A 151 -8.79 -7.07 -19.82
C TYR A 151 -8.91 -8.27 -18.88
N ASP A 152 -8.77 -9.50 -19.42
CA ASP A 152 -9.03 -10.74 -18.70
C ASP A 152 -7.81 -11.27 -17.92
N ASN A 153 -6.61 -10.70 -18.12
CA ASN A 153 -5.41 -11.18 -17.45
C ASN A 153 -4.56 -10.03 -16.88
N ASP A 154 -3.91 -10.30 -15.77
CA ASP A 154 -3.16 -9.31 -14.98
C ASP A 154 -1.97 -8.72 -15.74
N LYS A 155 -1.30 -9.51 -16.59
CA LYS A 155 -0.19 -9.01 -17.42
C LYS A 155 -0.66 -7.89 -18.36
N SER A 156 -1.82 -8.09 -19.01
CA SER A 156 -2.42 -7.06 -19.89
C SER A 156 -2.86 -5.86 -19.10
N ARG A 157 -3.53 -6.05 -17.96
CA ARG A 157 -3.97 -4.99 -17.04
C ARG A 157 -2.81 -4.11 -16.62
N LEU A 158 -1.74 -4.70 -16.08
CA LEU A 158 -0.55 -3.97 -15.64
C LEU A 158 0.19 -3.29 -16.80
N THR A 159 0.24 -3.93 -17.98
CA THR A 159 0.85 -3.32 -19.16
C THR A 159 0.12 -2.05 -19.58
N VAL A 160 -1.21 -2.06 -19.53
CA VAL A 160 -2.05 -0.89 -19.86
C VAL A 160 -1.90 0.20 -18.80
N CYS A 161 -1.95 -0.15 -17.50
CA CYS A 161 -1.71 0.79 -16.42
C CYS A 161 -0.38 1.52 -16.63
N ARG A 162 0.72 0.79 -16.80
CA ARG A 162 2.04 1.36 -17.03
C ARG A 162 2.08 2.30 -18.24
N LYS A 163 1.48 1.89 -19.37
CA LYS A 163 1.43 2.73 -20.58
C LYS A 163 0.68 4.04 -20.37
N LEU A 164 -0.43 4.01 -19.65
CA LEU A 164 -1.23 5.20 -19.38
C LEU A 164 -0.49 6.16 -18.44
N ILE A 165 0.09 5.65 -17.36
CA ILE A 165 0.89 6.43 -16.41
C ILE A 165 2.06 7.11 -17.12
N THR A 166 2.83 6.35 -17.90
CA THR A 166 3.97 6.92 -18.68
C THR A 166 3.51 7.98 -19.67
N LYS A 167 2.36 7.78 -20.34
CA LYS A 167 1.82 8.74 -21.31
C LYS A 167 1.39 10.06 -20.68
N GLN A 168 0.96 10.04 -19.43
CA GLN A 168 0.57 11.24 -18.69
C GLN A 168 1.76 12.06 -18.20
N GLY A 169 2.99 11.54 -18.36
CA GLY A 169 4.19 12.20 -17.85
C GLY A 169 4.34 12.12 -16.34
N PHE A 170 3.61 11.20 -15.71
CA PHE A 170 3.76 10.91 -14.29
C PHE A 170 5.06 10.09 -14.08
N TYR A 171 5.92 10.56 -13.19
CA TYR A 171 7.26 10.01 -12.97
C TYR A 171 7.39 9.57 -11.51
N ASP A 172 6.65 8.54 -11.15
CA ASP A 172 6.86 7.89 -9.87
C ASP A 172 7.10 6.40 -10.06
N ASP A 173 7.77 5.78 -9.09
CA ASP A 173 8.09 4.37 -9.14
C ASP A 173 6.82 3.53 -8.92
N LEU A 174 6.56 2.63 -9.85
CA LEU A 174 5.40 1.75 -9.83
C LEU A 174 5.77 0.34 -9.40
N SER A 175 5.32 -0.05 -8.23
CA SER A 175 5.42 -1.42 -7.72
C SER A 175 4.03 -2.02 -7.53
N VAL A 176 3.81 -3.24 -8.04
CA VAL A 176 2.53 -3.96 -7.92
C VAL A 176 2.74 -5.45 -7.73
N ILE A 177 2.00 -6.03 -6.78
CA ILE A 177 1.88 -7.48 -6.58
C ILE A 177 0.39 -7.83 -6.65
N ILE A 178 0.03 -8.88 -7.41
CA ILE A 178 -1.36 -9.37 -7.50
C ILE A 178 -1.39 -10.85 -7.15
N CYS A 179 -2.39 -11.24 -6.36
CA CYS A 179 -2.74 -12.61 -6.04
C CYS A 179 -4.23 -12.83 -6.37
N ALA A 180 -4.53 -13.72 -7.31
CA ALA A 180 -5.90 -14.06 -7.72
C ALA A 180 -6.35 -15.38 -7.09
N PHE A 181 -7.66 -15.50 -6.78
CA PHE A 181 -8.26 -16.64 -6.06
C PHE A 181 -9.44 -17.28 -6.79
#